data_07017e9c7c51e63633a3ba3e59b55807
#
_entry.id   07017e9c7c51e63633a3ba3e59b55807
#
_cell.length_a   1.000
_cell.length_b   1.000
_cell.length_c   1.000
_cell.angle_alpha   90.00
_cell.angle_beta   90.00
_cell.angle_gamma   90.00
#
_symmetry.space_group_name_H-M   'P 1'
#
loop_
_entity.id
_entity.type
_entity.pdbx_description
1 polymer ?
#
loop_
_entity_poly.entity_id
_entity_poly.type
_entity_poly.pdbx_seq_one_letter_code
_entity_poly.pdbx_strand_id
1 'polypeptide(L)'
;MVPERVKRRNFLLGVINGILVNGGEAFLHSGLVMAPFLASIGAPAVVIGLVPALRVGTWFLPQLLVANRISPEPLKLRFYHFTSTVRTVALLTMTASVFLVGGGRPALMTTILLVMITINAMAGGIGGVPFADVTAKIVPHARLGTFWALRNSIGGILALGAGFVLRAVLESDIGFPDNFGLIFLLGTVLSGFAYASFSLVKEPPGVPGLKRPLVGMLREIPTLLRVDVGLRRFLRVRFLGLAALLAEPFYAVYAITSLGAPESAIGFYVMAATAATIVGNYAFRLPADRGRNVFVMQVGYFSLLAAPLAA
;
A
#
# COMPACT_ATOMS: atom_id res chain seq x y z
N MET A 1 -31.48 10.95 11.05
CA MET A 1 -30.45 10.04 11.62
C MET A 1 -30.26 8.82 10.71
N VAL A 2 -29.04 8.34 10.54
CA VAL A 2 -28.79 7.12 9.75
C VAL A 2 -29.27 5.89 10.54
N PRO A 3 -30.10 4.99 9.95
CA PRO A 3 -30.59 3.78 10.62
C PRO A 3 -29.43 2.89 11.12
N GLU A 4 -29.61 2.23 12.27
CA GLU A 4 -28.55 1.42 12.91
C GLU A 4 -28.10 0.26 12.02
N ARG A 5 -29.02 -0.33 11.26
CA ARG A 5 -28.74 -1.36 10.25
C ARG A 5 -27.75 -0.85 9.17
N VAL A 6 -27.87 0.42 8.75
CA VAL A 6 -26.97 1.01 7.75
C VAL A 6 -25.58 1.28 8.35
N LYS A 7 -25.50 1.75 9.59
CA LYS A 7 -24.22 1.95 10.29
C LYS A 7 -23.46 0.64 10.43
N ARG A 8 -24.13 -0.44 10.89
CA ARG A 8 -23.53 -1.77 11.01
C ARG A 8 -23.03 -2.31 9.66
N ARG A 9 -23.83 -2.15 8.60
CA ARG A 9 -23.45 -2.55 7.24
C ARG A 9 -22.22 -1.78 6.76
N ASN A 10 -22.21 -0.46 6.92
CA ASN A 10 -21.09 0.39 6.51
C ASN A 10 -19.81 0.01 7.24
N PHE A 11 -19.90 -0.24 8.55
CA PHE A 11 -18.77 -0.71 9.36
C PHE A 11 -18.20 -2.03 8.83
N LEU A 12 -19.05 -3.01 8.55
CA LEU A 12 -18.64 -4.32 8.02
C LEU A 12 -18.00 -4.18 6.63
N LEU A 13 -18.59 -3.40 5.72
CA LEU A 13 -18.04 -3.16 4.39
C LEU A 13 -16.65 -2.50 4.46
N GLY A 14 -16.46 -1.55 5.39
CA GLY A 14 -15.17 -0.95 5.62
C GLY A 14 -14.14 -1.93 6.20
N VAL A 15 -14.54 -2.83 7.10
CA VAL A 15 -13.66 -3.89 7.64
C VAL A 15 -13.28 -4.88 6.54
N ILE A 16 -14.25 -5.38 5.76
CA ILE A 16 -14.02 -6.28 4.63
C ILE A 16 -13.04 -5.66 3.62
N ASN A 17 -13.24 -4.39 3.28
CA ASN A 17 -12.31 -3.65 2.44
C ASN A 17 -10.87 -3.76 2.96
N GLY A 18 -10.64 -3.52 4.26
CA GLY A 18 -9.29 -3.58 4.82
C GLY A 18 -8.68 -4.97 4.83
N ILE A 19 -9.48 -5.98 5.14
CA ILE A 19 -9.05 -7.39 5.11
C ILE A 19 -8.57 -7.76 3.71
N LEU A 20 -9.38 -7.45 2.69
CA LEU A 20 -9.08 -7.79 1.29
C LEU A 20 -7.93 -6.95 0.73
N VAL A 21 -7.80 -5.66 1.14
CA VAL A 21 -6.64 -4.84 0.76
C VAL A 21 -5.35 -5.48 1.27
N ASN A 22 -5.29 -5.87 2.55
CA ASN A 22 -4.07 -6.47 3.11
C ASN A 22 -3.69 -7.79 2.39
N GLY A 23 -4.69 -8.63 2.06
CA GLY A 23 -4.47 -9.85 1.29
C GLY A 23 -3.99 -9.57 -0.14
N GLY A 24 -4.62 -8.62 -0.83
CA GLY A 24 -4.21 -8.21 -2.18
C GLY A 24 -2.81 -7.61 -2.22
N GLU A 25 -2.48 -6.79 -1.23
CA GLU A 25 -1.15 -6.18 -1.08
C GLU A 25 -0.04 -7.22 -0.86
N ALA A 26 -0.33 -8.34 -0.20
CA ALA A 26 0.63 -9.43 -0.02
C ALA A 26 1.02 -10.06 -1.36
N PHE A 27 0.06 -10.30 -2.27
CA PHE A 27 0.33 -10.80 -3.62
C PHE A 27 0.97 -9.76 -4.56
N LEU A 28 0.75 -8.47 -4.29
CA LEU A 28 1.24 -7.35 -5.10
C LEU A 28 2.36 -6.58 -4.39
N HIS A 29 3.12 -7.24 -3.52
CA HIS A 29 4.17 -6.57 -2.75
C HIS A 29 5.29 -6.09 -3.67
N SER A 30 5.58 -4.78 -3.63
CA SER A 30 6.51 -4.15 -4.57
C SER A 30 7.94 -4.71 -4.48
N GLY A 31 8.46 -4.87 -3.27
CA GLY A 31 9.82 -5.37 -3.05
C GLY A 31 9.94 -6.89 -3.06
N LEU A 32 8.91 -7.61 -2.58
CA LEU A 32 9.01 -9.07 -2.40
C LEU A 32 8.44 -9.89 -3.56
N VAL A 33 7.55 -9.32 -4.38
CA VAL A 33 6.90 -10.04 -5.49
C VAL A 33 7.19 -9.38 -6.83
N MET A 34 6.97 -8.07 -6.95
CA MET A 34 7.16 -7.38 -8.23
C MET A 34 8.65 -7.22 -8.59
N ALA A 35 9.51 -6.97 -7.59
CA ALA A 35 10.94 -6.83 -7.83
C ALA A 35 11.60 -8.14 -8.35
N PRO A 36 11.37 -9.32 -7.73
CA PRO A 36 11.79 -10.59 -8.28
C PRO A 36 11.26 -10.87 -9.70
N PHE A 37 9.96 -10.60 -9.96
CA PHE A 37 9.40 -10.74 -11.31
C PHE A 37 10.16 -9.90 -12.33
N LEU A 38 10.47 -8.64 -12.01
CA LEU A 38 11.26 -7.77 -12.89
C LEU A 38 12.68 -8.30 -13.10
N ALA A 39 13.30 -8.83 -12.04
CA ALA A 39 14.61 -9.45 -12.14
C ALA A 39 14.59 -10.68 -13.06
N SER A 40 13.56 -11.53 -12.97
CA SER A 40 13.40 -12.73 -13.82
C SER A 40 13.21 -12.40 -15.30
N ILE A 41 12.66 -11.23 -15.64
CA ILE A 41 12.61 -10.75 -17.03
C ILE A 41 13.83 -9.94 -17.46
N GLY A 42 14.87 -9.83 -16.60
CA GLY A 42 16.11 -9.16 -16.93
C GLY A 42 16.07 -7.63 -16.82
N ALA A 43 15.16 -7.06 -16.05
CA ALA A 43 15.10 -5.61 -15.84
C ALA A 43 16.36 -5.09 -15.10
N PRO A 44 16.90 -3.91 -15.49
CA PRO A 44 18.03 -3.31 -14.81
C PRO A 44 17.75 -3.02 -13.32
N ALA A 45 18.77 -3.11 -12.46
CA ALA A 45 18.63 -2.88 -11.01
C ALA A 45 18.00 -1.53 -10.67
N VAL A 46 18.32 -0.46 -11.42
CA VAL A 46 17.70 0.87 -11.26
C VAL A 46 16.18 0.80 -11.44
N VAL A 47 15.71 0.04 -12.42
CA VAL A 47 14.27 -0.13 -12.70
C VAL A 47 13.59 -0.90 -11.58
N ILE A 48 14.23 -1.95 -11.08
CA ILE A 48 13.73 -2.74 -9.93
C ILE A 48 13.57 -1.84 -8.70
N GLY A 49 14.57 -1.03 -8.39
CA GLY A 49 14.53 -0.06 -7.28
C GLY A 49 13.50 1.06 -7.44
N LEU A 50 13.11 1.38 -8.69
CA LEU A 50 12.06 2.38 -8.95
C LEU A 50 10.65 1.91 -8.53
N VAL A 51 10.36 0.62 -8.48
CA VAL A 51 9.01 0.10 -8.19
C VAL A 51 8.46 0.60 -6.85
N PRO A 52 9.12 0.36 -5.70
CA PRO A 52 8.63 0.88 -4.42
C PRO A 52 8.69 2.42 -4.37
N ALA A 53 9.68 3.05 -5.00
CA ALA A 53 9.81 4.50 -5.05
C ALA A 53 8.63 5.15 -5.81
N LEU A 54 8.25 4.63 -6.96
CA LEU A 54 7.08 5.07 -7.72
C LEU A 54 5.80 4.83 -6.91
N ARG A 55 5.65 3.66 -6.31
CA ARG A 55 4.47 3.33 -5.52
C ARG A 55 4.25 4.28 -4.35
N VAL A 56 5.29 4.56 -3.57
CA VAL A 56 5.20 5.46 -2.41
C VAL A 56 5.17 6.93 -2.86
N GLY A 57 6.08 7.34 -3.73
CA GLY A 57 6.21 8.73 -4.15
C GLY A 57 4.97 9.24 -4.87
N THR A 58 4.47 8.49 -5.83
CA THR A 58 3.30 8.92 -6.61
C THR A 58 1.98 8.83 -5.84
N TRP A 59 1.93 8.07 -4.73
CA TRP A 59 0.79 8.06 -3.82
C TRP A 59 0.60 9.42 -3.12
N PHE A 60 1.66 10.09 -2.70
CA PHE A 60 1.56 11.34 -1.96
C PHE A 60 1.41 12.57 -2.85
N LEU A 61 1.97 12.55 -4.06
CA LEU A 61 1.98 13.71 -4.97
C LEU A 61 0.59 14.30 -5.26
N PRO A 62 -0.44 13.51 -5.63
CA PRO A 62 -1.74 14.06 -5.98
C PRO A 62 -2.60 14.46 -4.78
N GLN A 63 -2.27 14.01 -3.57
CA GLN A 63 -3.13 14.24 -2.39
C GLN A 63 -3.33 15.72 -2.08
N LEU A 64 -2.27 16.53 -2.14
CA LEU A 64 -2.35 17.96 -1.88
C LEU A 64 -3.22 18.70 -2.92
N LEU A 65 -3.09 18.30 -4.20
CA LEU A 65 -3.84 18.90 -5.30
C LEU A 65 -5.34 18.59 -5.19
N VAL A 66 -5.64 17.34 -4.85
CA VAL A 66 -7.00 16.80 -4.87
C VAL A 66 -7.75 17.08 -3.59
N ALA A 67 -7.08 17.10 -2.44
CA ALA A 67 -7.71 17.40 -1.15
C ALA A 67 -8.47 18.73 -1.20
N ASN A 68 -7.87 19.77 -1.78
CA ASN A 68 -8.51 21.08 -1.92
C ASN A 68 -9.73 21.08 -2.86
N ARG A 69 -9.72 20.21 -3.88
CA ARG A 69 -10.83 20.09 -4.84
C ARG A 69 -11.98 19.26 -4.29
N ILE A 70 -11.69 18.27 -3.46
CA ILE A 70 -12.66 17.35 -2.87
C ILE A 70 -13.25 17.92 -1.56
N SER A 71 -12.49 18.73 -0.82
CA SER A 71 -12.90 19.28 0.48
C SER A 71 -14.28 19.93 0.50
N PRO A 72 -14.70 20.76 -0.49
CA PRO A 72 -16.01 21.42 -0.48
C PRO A 72 -17.18 20.48 -0.75
N GLU A 73 -16.92 19.27 -1.24
CA GLU A 73 -17.98 18.36 -1.64
C GLU A 73 -18.61 17.67 -0.42
N PRO A 74 -19.95 17.68 -0.25
CA PRO A 74 -20.61 17.03 0.86
C PRO A 74 -20.58 15.50 0.78
N LEU A 75 -20.57 14.96 -0.46
CA LEU A 75 -20.49 13.53 -0.76
C LEU A 75 -19.22 13.24 -1.52
N LYS A 76 -18.30 12.49 -0.91
CA LYS A 76 -16.97 12.23 -1.46
C LYS A 76 -16.80 10.82 -2.02
N LEU A 77 -17.75 9.93 -1.73
CA LEU A 77 -17.69 8.53 -2.18
C LEU A 77 -17.63 8.40 -3.71
N ARG A 78 -18.20 9.34 -4.47
CA ARG A 78 -18.11 9.36 -5.94
C ARG A 78 -16.66 9.43 -6.46
N PHE A 79 -15.79 10.17 -5.75
CA PHE A 79 -14.37 10.26 -6.10
C PHE A 79 -13.64 8.96 -5.77
N TYR A 80 -14.05 8.30 -4.68
CA TYR A 80 -13.55 6.97 -4.37
C TYR A 80 -13.95 5.94 -5.43
N HIS A 81 -15.19 5.96 -5.93
CA HIS A 81 -15.65 5.10 -7.03
C HIS A 81 -14.77 5.26 -8.27
N PHE A 82 -14.58 6.52 -8.71
CA PHE A 82 -13.74 6.80 -9.88
C PHE A 82 -12.31 6.25 -9.69
N THR A 83 -11.68 6.58 -8.58
CA THR A 83 -10.30 6.13 -8.31
C THR A 83 -10.19 4.61 -8.15
N SER A 84 -11.17 3.97 -7.54
CA SER A 84 -11.26 2.51 -7.42
C SER A 84 -11.38 1.83 -8.78
N THR A 85 -12.18 2.38 -9.69
CA THR A 85 -12.27 1.87 -11.07
C THR A 85 -10.94 2.00 -11.79
N VAL A 86 -10.29 3.17 -11.73
CA VAL A 86 -8.96 3.37 -12.32
C VAL A 86 -7.94 2.38 -11.77
N ARG A 87 -7.93 2.17 -10.44
CA ARG A 87 -7.04 1.21 -9.78
C ARG A 87 -7.29 -0.22 -10.26
N THR A 88 -8.56 -0.63 -10.32
CA THR A 88 -8.93 -1.98 -10.79
C THR A 88 -8.51 -2.18 -12.24
N VAL A 89 -8.77 -1.23 -13.13
CA VAL A 89 -8.35 -1.29 -14.54
C VAL A 89 -6.82 -1.37 -14.64
N ALA A 90 -6.08 -0.55 -13.89
CA ALA A 90 -4.62 -0.59 -13.91
C ALA A 90 -4.07 -1.96 -13.46
N LEU A 91 -4.62 -2.56 -12.40
CA LEU A 91 -4.22 -3.88 -11.93
C LEU A 91 -4.60 -4.99 -12.93
N LEU A 92 -5.79 -4.91 -13.53
CA LEU A 92 -6.21 -5.86 -14.57
C LEU A 92 -5.30 -5.77 -15.81
N THR A 93 -4.97 -4.56 -16.27
CA THR A 93 -4.05 -4.35 -17.39
C THR A 93 -2.66 -4.90 -17.07
N MET A 94 -2.15 -4.63 -15.86
CA MET A 94 -0.86 -5.17 -15.41
C MET A 94 -0.88 -6.71 -15.41
N THR A 95 -1.91 -7.32 -14.83
CA THR A 95 -2.06 -8.78 -14.76
C THR A 95 -2.20 -9.39 -16.14
N ALA A 96 -3.07 -8.86 -17.00
CA ALA A 96 -3.27 -9.34 -18.36
C ALA A 96 -1.99 -9.24 -19.18
N SER A 97 -1.18 -8.19 -18.97
CA SER A 97 0.09 -8.04 -19.70
C SER A 97 1.10 -9.14 -19.38
N VAL A 98 1.08 -9.71 -18.17
CA VAL A 98 1.97 -10.84 -17.83
C VAL A 98 1.66 -12.04 -18.69
N PHE A 99 0.38 -12.38 -18.88
CA PHE A 99 -0.03 -13.51 -19.71
C PHE A 99 0.15 -13.25 -21.22
N LEU A 100 -0.06 -12.01 -21.68
CA LEU A 100 -0.06 -11.67 -23.10
C LEU A 100 1.32 -11.30 -23.64
N VAL A 101 2.16 -10.67 -22.84
CA VAL A 101 3.48 -10.16 -23.23
C VAL A 101 4.59 -11.01 -22.61
N GLY A 102 4.42 -11.35 -21.33
CA GLY A 102 5.30 -12.23 -20.55
C GLY A 102 6.79 -11.93 -20.71
N GLY A 103 7.56 -13.00 -20.82
CA GLY A 103 9.00 -12.92 -21.04
C GLY A 103 9.43 -12.62 -22.48
N GLY A 104 8.48 -12.66 -23.46
CA GLY A 104 8.81 -12.48 -24.88
C GLY A 104 9.23 -11.05 -25.26
N ARG A 105 8.81 -10.03 -24.50
CA ARG A 105 9.16 -8.61 -24.72
C ARG A 105 9.44 -7.91 -23.41
N PRO A 106 10.61 -8.14 -22.78
CA PRO A 106 10.93 -7.66 -21.44
C PRO A 106 10.79 -6.13 -21.26
N ALA A 107 11.26 -5.36 -22.23
CA ALA A 107 11.18 -3.89 -22.17
C ALA A 107 9.73 -3.38 -22.17
N LEU A 108 8.86 -3.99 -22.99
CA LEU A 108 7.44 -3.63 -23.04
C LEU A 108 6.74 -4.03 -21.73
N MET A 109 7.00 -5.24 -21.22
CA MET A 109 6.44 -5.72 -19.97
C MET A 109 6.84 -4.82 -18.77
N THR A 110 8.13 -4.49 -18.68
CA THR A 110 8.65 -3.56 -17.67
C THR A 110 7.96 -2.20 -17.75
N THR A 111 7.83 -1.65 -18.94
CA THR A 111 7.16 -0.35 -19.16
C THR A 111 5.71 -0.38 -18.71
N ILE A 112 4.95 -1.40 -19.12
CA ILE A 112 3.54 -1.56 -18.72
C ILE A 112 3.44 -1.65 -17.19
N LEU A 113 4.27 -2.46 -16.56
CA LEU A 113 4.27 -2.62 -15.10
C LEU A 113 4.53 -1.30 -14.39
N LEU A 114 5.57 -0.56 -14.76
CA LEU A 114 5.90 0.73 -14.14
C LEU A 114 4.80 1.76 -14.34
N VAL A 115 4.23 1.84 -15.54
CA VAL A 115 3.12 2.77 -15.83
C VAL A 115 1.87 2.39 -15.03
N MET A 116 1.49 1.12 -15.00
CA MET A 116 0.28 0.68 -14.30
C MET A 116 0.42 0.79 -12.78
N ILE A 117 1.59 0.49 -12.21
CA ILE A 117 1.87 0.74 -10.78
C ILE A 117 1.75 2.24 -10.46
N THR A 118 2.31 3.10 -11.31
CA THR A 118 2.25 4.55 -11.13
C THR A 118 0.80 5.04 -11.15
N ILE A 119 0.01 4.63 -12.14
CA ILE A 119 -1.41 4.97 -12.24
C ILE A 119 -2.18 4.45 -11.01
N ASN A 120 -1.94 3.18 -10.60
CA ASN A 120 -2.58 2.61 -9.43
C ASN A 120 -2.25 3.39 -8.15
N ALA A 121 -0.97 3.76 -7.95
CA ALA A 121 -0.53 4.51 -6.80
C ALA A 121 -1.09 5.94 -6.78
N MET A 122 -1.05 6.65 -7.89
CA MET A 122 -1.64 7.99 -8.01
C MET A 122 -3.14 7.97 -7.73
N ALA A 123 -3.87 7.05 -8.36
CA ALA A 123 -5.30 6.88 -8.13
C ALA A 123 -5.58 6.48 -6.66
N GLY A 124 -4.73 5.66 -6.07
CA GLY A 124 -4.80 5.30 -4.65
C GLY A 124 -4.60 6.50 -3.73
N GLY A 125 -3.63 7.37 -4.03
CA GLY A 125 -3.40 8.62 -3.31
C GLY A 125 -4.60 9.57 -3.37
N ILE A 126 -5.17 9.76 -4.57
CA ILE A 126 -6.39 10.54 -4.77
C ILE A 126 -7.55 9.94 -3.98
N GLY A 127 -7.75 8.61 -4.06
CA GLY A 127 -8.81 7.88 -3.38
C GLY A 127 -8.65 7.81 -1.86
N GLY A 128 -7.43 7.98 -1.35
CA GLY A 128 -7.14 8.00 0.09
C GLY A 128 -7.81 9.16 0.82
N VAL A 129 -7.95 10.31 0.16
CA VAL A 129 -8.62 11.50 0.73
C VAL A 129 -10.10 11.24 0.98
N PRO A 130 -10.92 10.85 -0.03
CA PRO A 130 -12.33 10.52 0.20
C PRO A 130 -12.50 9.29 1.10
N PHE A 131 -11.62 8.29 1.04
CA PHE A 131 -11.66 7.14 1.93
C PHE A 131 -11.59 7.56 3.40
N ALA A 132 -10.63 8.43 3.75
CA ALA A 132 -10.47 8.90 5.13
C ALA A 132 -11.69 9.69 5.62
N ASP A 133 -12.21 10.60 4.79
CA ASP A 133 -13.39 11.42 5.11
C ASP A 133 -14.66 10.57 5.27
N VAL A 134 -14.93 9.67 4.31
CA VAL A 134 -16.09 8.77 4.39
C VAL A 134 -15.98 7.84 5.60
N THR A 135 -14.79 7.32 5.90
CA THR A 135 -14.55 6.49 7.08
C THR A 135 -14.88 7.25 8.38
N ALA A 136 -14.45 8.50 8.49
CA ALA A 136 -14.75 9.34 9.64
C ALA A 136 -16.27 9.61 9.82
N LYS A 137 -17.03 9.64 8.71
CA LYS A 137 -18.49 9.83 8.75
C LYS A 137 -19.26 8.55 9.12
N ILE A 138 -18.76 7.38 8.72
CA ILE A 138 -19.49 6.11 8.88
C ILE A 138 -19.10 5.31 10.10
N VAL A 139 -17.90 5.57 10.67
CA VAL A 139 -17.38 4.87 11.85
C VAL A 139 -17.43 5.81 13.06
N PRO A 140 -18.21 5.45 14.12
CA PRO A 140 -18.21 6.23 15.35
C PRO A 140 -16.81 6.34 15.96
N HIS A 141 -16.45 7.52 16.50
CA HIS A 141 -15.14 7.75 17.11
C HIS A 141 -14.76 6.70 18.15
N ALA A 142 -15.72 6.28 19.00
CA ALA A 142 -15.51 5.24 20.01
C ALA A 142 -15.19 3.85 19.42
N ARG A 143 -15.42 3.62 18.12
CA ARG A 143 -15.18 2.34 17.42
C ARG A 143 -14.06 2.40 16.38
N LEU A 144 -13.39 3.55 16.22
CA LEU A 144 -12.30 3.68 15.26
C LEU A 144 -11.15 2.73 15.55
N GLY A 145 -10.76 2.57 16.82
CA GLY A 145 -9.73 1.60 17.21
C GLY A 145 -10.10 0.17 16.85
N THR A 146 -11.33 -0.25 17.15
CA THR A 146 -11.85 -1.58 16.77
C THR A 146 -11.91 -1.77 15.26
N PHE A 147 -12.31 -0.73 14.52
CA PHE A 147 -12.36 -0.75 13.07
C PHE A 147 -10.98 -1.04 12.44
N TRP A 148 -9.97 -0.28 12.85
CA TRP A 148 -8.61 -0.47 12.35
C TRP A 148 -7.98 -1.79 12.84
N ALA A 149 -8.24 -2.19 14.09
CA ALA A 149 -7.76 -3.45 14.63
C ALA A 149 -8.29 -4.64 13.84
N LEU A 150 -9.60 -4.72 13.57
CA LEU A 150 -10.20 -5.79 12.79
C LEU A 150 -9.64 -5.84 11.35
N ARG A 151 -9.53 -4.68 10.69
CA ARG A 151 -8.95 -4.57 9.34
C ARG A 151 -7.54 -5.15 9.27
N ASN A 152 -6.71 -4.75 10.23
CA ASN A 152 -5.29 -5.10 10.21
C ASN A 152 -5.03 -6.52 10.74
N SER A 153 -5.74 -6.96 11.80
CA SER A 153 -5.52 -8.29 12.38
C SER A 153 -6.03 -9.40 11.45
N ILE A 154 -7.29 -9.32 11.01
CA ILE A 154 -7.85 -10.33 10.10
C ILE A 154 -7.18 -10.22 8.72
N GLY A 155 -6.90 -9.00 8.25
CA GLY A 155 -6.16 -8.77 7.02
C GLY A 155 -4.73 -9.31 7.07
N GLY A 156 -4.06 -9.22 8.22
CA GLY A 156 -2.75 -9.82 8.45
C GLY A 156 -2.78 -11.35 8.38
N ILE A 157 -3.84 -11.98 8.93
CA ILE A 157 -4.02 -13.44 8.81
C ILE A 157 -4.20 -13.82 7.33
N LEU A 158 -5.02 -13.07 6.57
CA LEU A 158 -5.18 -13.30 5.14
C LEU A 158 -3.87 -13.11 4.37
N ALA A 159 -3.07 -12.10 4.74
CA ALA A 159 -1.76 -11.85 4.12
C ALA A 159 -0.73 -12.96 4.45
N LEU A 160 -0.78 -13.53 5.66
CA LEU A 160 0.01 -14.73 5.99
C LEU A 160 -0.42 -15.92 5.11
N GLY A 161 -1.74 -16.13 4.96
CA GLY A 161 -2.28 -17.15 4.05
C GLY A 161 -1.84 -16.93 2.60
N ALA A 162 -1.77 -15.68 2.15
CA ALA A 162 -1.27 -15.34 0.82
C ALA A 162 0.19 -15.79 0.62
N GLY A 163 1.04 -15.73 1.64
CA GLY A 163 2.42 -16.21 1.57
C GLY A 163 2.50 -17.74 1.31
N PHE A 164 1.61 -18.53 1.92
CA PHE A 164 1.53 -19.96 1.63
C PHE A 164 1.06 -20.23 0.19
N VAL A 165 0.08 -19.44 -0.30
CA VAL A 165 -0.41 -19.56 -1.69
C VAL A 165 0.68 -19.15 -2.67
N LEU A 166 1.41 -18.05 -2.41
CA LEU A 166 2.57 -17.62 -3.20
C LEU A 166 3.59 -18.76 -3.34
N ARG A 167 3.97 -19.36 -2.21
CA ARG A 167 4.89 -20.48 -2.21
C ARG A 167 4.36 -21.64 -3.04
N ALA A 168 3.12 -22.05 -2.82
CA ALA A 168 2.51 -23.18 -3.53
C ALA A 168 2.44 -22.95 -5.04
N VAL A 169 2.14 -21.71 -5.49
CA VAL A 169 2.12 -21.34 -6.91
C VAL A 169 3.53 -21.40 -7.52
N LEU A 170 4.54 -20.90 -6.80
CA LEU A 170 5.92 -20.88 -7.28
C LEU A 170 6.62 -22.26 -7.21
N GLU A 171 6.11 -23.19 -6.40
CA GLU A 171 6.55 -24.59 -6.34
C GLU A 171 5.78 -25.49 -7.32
N SER A 172 4.71 -25.00 -7.96
CA SER A 172 3.91 -25.77 -8.90
C SER A 172 4.59 -25.89 -10.28
N ASP A 173 4.06 -26.78 -11.12
CA ASP A 173 4.51 -26.97 -12.50
C ASP A 173 4.13 -25.81 -13.43
N ILE A 174 3.52 -24.74 -12.92
CA ILE A 174 3.19 -23.54 -13.69
C ILE A 174 4.49 -22.81 -14.01
N GLY A 175 4.87 -22.79 -15.29
CA GLY A 175 6.09 -22.15 -15.74
C GLY A 175 6.02 -20.63 -15.67
N PHE A 176 7.21 -20.01 -15.66
CA PHE A 176 7.35 -18.56 -15.83
C PHE A 176 6.96 -18.14 -17.25
N PRO A 177 6.18 -17.05 -17.46
CA PRO A 177 5.75 -16.05 -16.47
C PRO A 177 4.37 -16.31 -15.87
N ASP A 178 3.68 -17.38 -16.22
CA ASP A 178 2.27 -17.64 -15.86
C ASP A 178 2.08 -17.82 -14.34
N ASN A 179 3.09 -18.35 -13.63
CA ASN A 179 3.09 -18.43 -12.18
C ASN A 179 2.97 -17.04 -11.53
N PHE A 180 3.74 -16.05 -11.99
CA PHE A 180 3.60 -14.66 -11.53
C PHE A 180 2.30 -14.03 -12.04
N GLY A 181 1.84 -14.38 -13.23
CA GLY A 181 0.54 -13.98 -13.77
C GLY A 181 -0.61 -14.39 -12.84
N LEU A 182 -0.60 -15.62 -12.35
CA LEU A 182 -1.58 -16.14 -11.39
C LEU A 182 -1.50 -15.39 -10.04
N ILE A 183 -0.29 -15.14 -9.54
CA ILE A 183 -0.06 -14.37 -8.33
C ILE A 183 -0.65 -12.96 -8.46
N PHE A 184 -0.36 -12.26 -9.56
CA PHE A 184 -0.90 -10.93 -9.81
C PHE A 184 -2.43 -10.95 -10.00
N LEU A 185 -2.98 -12.00 -10.59
CA LEU A 185 -4.42 -12.19 -10.71
C LEU A 185 -5.10 -12.29 -9.35
N LEU A 186 -4.57 -13.12 -8.45
CA LEU A 186 -5.09 -13.26 -7.08
C LEU A 186 -5.07 -11.93 -6.34
N GLY A 187 -3.96 -11.19 -6.41
CA GLY A 187 -3.84 -9.87 -5.82
C GLY A 187 -4.81 -8.86 -6.42
N THR A 188 -5.00 -8.90 -7.75
CA THR A 188 -5.94 -8.03 -8.48
C THR A 188 -7.38 -8.31 -8.09
N VAL A 189 -7.77 -9.58 -8.01
CA VAL A 189 -9.12 -10.02 -7.63
C VAL A 189 -9.43 -9.57 -6.19
N LEU A 190 -8.55 -9.84 -5.24
CA LEU A 190 -8.73 -9.40 -3.85
C LEU A 190 -8.82 -7.87 -3.74
N SER A 191 -7.95 -7.15 -4.43
CA SER A 191 -7.97 -5.68 -4.45
C SER A 191 -9.24 -5.14 -5.10
N GLY A 192 -9.71 -5.74 -6.20
CA GLY A 192 -10.96 -5.37 -6.86
C GLY A 192 -12.17 -5.54 -5.95
N PHE A 193 -12.29 -6.68 -5.26
CA PHE A 193 -13.35 -6.91 -4.27
C PHE A 193 -13.22 -5.96 -3.07
N ALA A 194 -11.99 -5.63 -2.65
CA ALA A 194 -11.76 -4.64 -1.61
C ALA A 194 -12.33 -3.28 -2.00
N TYR A 195 -12.01 -2.81 -3.19
CA TYR A 195 -12.50 -1.51 -3.68
C TYR A 195 -14.02 -1.53 -3.87
N ALA A 196 -14.56 -2.61 -4.43
CA ALA A 196 -16.01 -2.79 -4.59
C ALA A 196 -16.73 -2.76 -3.23
N SER A 197 -16.20 -3.45 -2.22
CA SER A 197 -16.84 -3.49 -0.89
C SER A 197 -16.99 -2.11 -0.26
N PHE A 198 -15.95 -1.26 -0.31
CA PHE A 198 -16.07 0.10 0.22
C PHE A 198 -16.94 1.01 -0.66
N SER A 199 -16.97 0.75 -1.96
CA SER A 199 -17.85 1.47 -2.90
C SER A 199 -19.35 1.26 -2.62
N LEU A 200 -19.72 0.19 -1.93
CA LEU A 200 -21.12 -0.11 -1.52
C LEU A 200 -21.55 0.59 -0.23
N VAL A 201 -20.69 1.37 0.41
CA VAL A 201 -20.99 2.14 1.61
C VAL A 201 -22.06 3.21 1.29
N LYS A 202 -22.97 3.43 2.20
CA LYS A 202 -23.93 4.56 2.15
C LYS A 202 -23.33 5.74 2.92
N GLU A 203 -22.82 6.71 2.19
CA GLU A 203 -22.20 7.91 2.76
C GLU A 203 -23.29 8.89 3.25
N PRO A 204 -23.26 9.34 4.51
CA PRO A 204 -24.07 10.47 4.94
C PRO A 204 -23.44 11.78 4.44
N PRO A 205 -24.24 12.82 4.12
CA PRO A 205 -23.71 14.11 3.73
C PRO A 205 -22.86 14.69 4.86
N GLY A 206 -21.70 15.23 4.49
CA GLY A 206 -20.78 15.90 5.39
C GLY A 206 -20.88 17.42 5.33
N VAL A 207 -20.20 18.10 6.25
CA VAL A 207 -20.05 19.54 6.21
C VAL A 207 -19.03 19.90 5.12
N PRO A 208 -19.39 20.77 4.15
CA PRO A 208 -18.45 21.21 3.14
C PRO A 208 -17.23 21.92 3.77
N GLY A 209 -16.05 21.51 3.39
CA GLY A 209 -14.82 22.18 3.80
C GLY A 209 -14.57 23.48 3.02
N LEU A 210 -13.72 24.33 3.58
CA LEU A 210 -13.31 25.58 2.91
C LEU A 210 -12.34 25.30 1.77
N LYS A 211 -12.55 25.91 0.61
CA LYS A 211 -11.54 25.95 -0.45
C LYS A 211 -10.39 26.86 -0.02
N ARG A 212 -9.18 26.31 0.05
CA ARG A 212 -7.97 27.11 0.25
C ARG A 212 -7.14 27.09 -1.03
N PRO A 213 -6.69 28.24 -1.57
CA PRO A 213 -5.87 28.24 -2.77
C PRO A 213 -4.57 27.48 -2.52
N LEU A 214 -4.25 26.52 -3.40
CA LEU A 214 -3.06 25.66 -3.28
C LEU A 214 -1.77 26.50 -3.15
N VAL A 215 -1.69 27.60 -3.94
CA VAL A 215 -0.54 28.50 -3.90
C VAL A 215 -0.36 29.12 -2.51
N GLY A 216 -1.46 29.46 -1.80
CA GLY A 216 -1.41 29.94 -0.42
C GLY A 216 -0.82 28.89 0.52
N MET A 217 -1.31 27.65 0.43
CA MET A 217 -0.79 26.53 1.23
C MET A 217 0.70 26.26 0.97
N LEU A 218 1.14 26.26 -0.29
CA LEU A 218 2.54 26.06 -0.63
C LEU A 218 3.45 27.21 -0.14
N ARG A 219 2.94 28.44 -0.15
CA ARG A 219 3.68 29.60 0.40
C ARG A 219 3.85 29.56 1.91
N GLU A 220 2.97 28.87 2.64
CA GLU A 220 3.08 28.71 4.09
C GLU A 220 4.16 27.69 4.49
N ILE A 221 4.51 26.71 3.61
CA ILE A 221 5.47 25.66 3.91
C ILE A 221 6.85 26.19 4.36
N PRO A 222 7.49 27.14 3.65
CA PRO A 222 8.79 27.66 4.09
C PRO A 222 8.73 28.33 5.47
N THR A 223 7.63 29.03 5.74
CA THR A 223 7.41 29.68 7.04
C THR A 223 7.24 28.67 8.16
N LEU A 224 6.41 27.63 7.96
CA LEU A 224 6.24 26.50 8.88
C LEU A 224 7.57 25.82 9.17
N LEU A 225 8.36 25.55 8.12
CA LEU A 225 9.67 24.94 8.26
C LEU A 225 10.70 25.85 8.97
N ARG A 226 10.53 27.16 8.93
CA ARG A 226 11.40 28.10 9.65
C ARG A 226 11.04 28.19 11.13
N VAL A 227 9.76 28.17 11.45
CA VAL A 227 9.25 28.39 12.83
C VAL A 227 9.28 27.08 13.62
N ASP A 228 8.84 25.96 13.04
CA ASP A 228 8.74 24.68 13.74
C ASP A 228 10.02 23.86 13.62
N VAL A 229 10.84 23.91 14.67
CA VAL A 229 12.09 23.12 14.78
C VAL A 229 11.81 21.63 14.90
N GLY A 230 10.70 21.24 15.57
CA GLY A 230 10.29 19.85 15.74
C GLY A 230 9.94 19.22 14.40
N LEU A 231 9.14 19.93 13.60
CA LEU A 231 8.78 19.50 12.24
C LEU A 231 10.04 19.34 11.36
N ARG A 232 10.98 20.27 11.41
CA ARG A 232 12.24 20.15 10.64
C ARG A 232 13.07 18.94 11.04
N ARG A 233 13.18 18.65 12.34
CA ARG A 233 13.91 17.47 12.84
C ARG A 233 13.22 16.19 12.39
N PHE A 234 11.90 16.15 12.54
CA PHE A 234 11.09 15.01 12.10
C PHE A 234 11.26 14.73 10.60
N LEU A 235 11.13 15.75 9.75
CA LEU A 235 11.28 15.60 8.30
C LEU A 235 12.70 15.16 7.89
N ARG A 236 13.75 15.68 8.56
CA ARG A 236 15.12 15.22 8.31
C ARG A 236 15.30 13.74 8.64
N VAL A 237 14.82 13.30 9.79
CA VAL A 237 14.88 11.88 10.20
C VAL A 237 14.09 11.01 9.22
N ARG A 238 12.90 11.44 8.82
CA ARG A 238 12.09 10.73 7.80
C ARG A 238 12.80 10.64 6.47
N PHE A 239 13.42 11.72 6.00
CA PHE A 239 14.15 11.73 4.74
C PHE A 239 15.37 10.78 4.76
N LEU A 240 16.16 10.79 5.83
CA LEU A 240 17.28 9.86 6.01
C LEU A 240 16.80 8.41 6.08
N GLY A 241 15.65 8.15 6.74
CA GLY A 241 15.05 6.82 6.78
C GLY A 241 14.59 6.29 5.43
N LEU A 242 14.26 7.17 4.46
CA LEU A 242 13.93 6.72 3.10
C LEU A 242 15.12 6.04 2.41
N ALA A 243 16.35 6.43 2.72
CA ALA A 243 17.54 5.80 2.13
C ALA A 243 17.63 4.30 2.47
N ALA A 244 17.26 3.91 3.69
CA ALA A 244 17.27 2.50 4.09
C ALA A 244 16.17 1.66 3.37
N LEU A 245 15.06 2.29 2.96
CA LEU A 245 14.02 1.62 2.18
C LEU A 245 14.45 1.31 0.75
N LEU A 246 15.52 1.94 0.24
CA LEU A 246 16.05 1.64 -1.09
C LEU A 246 16.64 0.22 -1.18
N ALA A 247 17.05 -0.38 -0.06
CA ALA A 247 17.56 -1.75 -0.02
C ALA A 247 16.44 -2.80 -0.09
N GLU A 248 15.23 -2.48 0.35
CA GLU A 248 14.11 -3.43 0.48
C GLU A 248 13.85 -4.28 -0.78
N PRO A 249 13.75 -3.71 -2.01
CA PRO A 249 13.43 -4.51 -3.20
C PRO A 249 14.55 -5.47 -3.59
N PHE A 250 15.76 -5.26 -3.08
CA PHE A 250 16.93 -6.07 -3.45
C PHE A 250 17.13 -7.28 -2.54
N TYR A 251 16.54 -7.36 -1.35
CA TYR A 251 16.70 -8.52 -0.47
C TYR A 251 16.24 -9.82 -1.11
N ALA A 252 15.01 -9.85 -1.62
CA ALA A 252 14.48 -11.05 -2.28
C ALA A 252 15.20 -11.32 -3.61
N VAL A 253 15.50 -10.29 -4.40
CA VAL A 253 16.24 -10.42 -5.65
C VAL A 253 17.63 -10.99 -5.40
N TYR A 254 18.39 -10.44 -4.47
CA TYR A 254 19.73 -10.91 -4.12
C TYR A 254 19.73 -12.35 -3.62
N ALA A 255 18.78 -12.71 -2.77
CA ALA A 255 18.63 -14.07 -2.28
C ALA A 255 18.42 -15.07 -3.43
N ILE A 256 17.57 -14.73 -4.41
CA ILE A 256 17.27 -15.62 -5.54
C ILE A 256 18.43 -15.63 -6.55
N THR A 257 18.91 -14.45 -6.96
CA THR A 257 19.88 -14.35 -8.08
C THR A 257 21.32 -14.63 -7.68
N SER A 258 21.73 -14.33 -6.44
CA SER A 258 23.12 -14.42 -5.99
C SER A 258 23.35 -15.55 -4.99
N LEU A 259 22.39 -15.85 -4.12
CA LEU A 259 22.50 -16.91 -3.11
C LEU A 259 21.83 -18.22 -3.54
N GLY A 260 21.16 -18.24 -4.72
CA GLY A 260 20.53 -19.45 -5.24
C GLY A 260 19.27 -19.90 -4.48
N ALA A 261 18.62 -19.00 -3.75
CA ALA A 261 17.35 -19.32 -3.10
C ALA A 261 16.27 -19.64 -4.15
N PRO A 262 15.39 -20.62 -3.92
CA PRO A 262 14.31 -20.92 -4.84
C PRO A 262 13.30 -19.75 -4.88
N GLU A 263 12.64 -19.53 -6.01
CA GLU A 263 11.60 -18.49 -6.14
C GLU A 263 10.47 -18.65 -5.11
N SER A 264 10.16 -19.90 -4.71
CA SER A 264 9.18 -20.18 -3.65
C SER A 264 9.52 -19.54 -2.29
N ALA A 265 10.79 -19.18 -2.04
CA ALA A 265 11.21 -18.44 -0.85
C ALA A 265 10.50 -17.06 -0.74
N ILE A 266 10.01 -16.49 -1.85
CA ILE A 266 9.19 -15.27 -1.85
C ILE A 266 8.00 -15.41 -0.88
N GLY A 267 7.34 -16.58 -0.88
CA GLY A 267 6.24 -16.85 0.04
C GLY A 267 6.65 -16.72 1.51
N PHE A 268 7.82 -17.25 1.88
CA PHE A 268 8.37 -17.10 3.23
C PHE A 268 8.71 -15.66 3.57
N TYR A 269 9.28 -14.91 2.63
CA TYR A 269 9.60 -13.49 2.86
C TYR A 269 8.34 -12.66 3.11
N VAL A 270 7.26 -12.92 2.35
CA VAL A 270 5.96 -12.26 2.57
C VAL A 270 5.37 -12.64 3.93
N MET A 271 5.43 -13.93 4.31
CA MET A 271 4.98 -14.39 5.64
C MET A 271 5.79 -13.75 6.75
N ALA A 272 7.12 -13.73 6.65
CA ALA A 272 8.01 -13.15 7.64
C ALA A 272 7.77 -11.63 7.81
N ALA A 273 7.66 -10.88 6.71
CA ALA A 273 7.37 -9.45 6.72
C ALA A 273 5.99 -9.16 7.36
N THR A 274 4.99 -9.98 7.04
CA THR A 274 3.64 -9.85 7.63
C THR A 274 3.66 -10.18 9.13
N ALA A 275 4.31 -11.27 9.52
CA ALA A 275 4.47 -11.66 10.93
C ALA A 275 5.22 -10.59 11.73
N ALA A 276 6.32 -10.06 11.18
CA ALA A 276 7.06 -8.97 11.78
C ALA A 276 6.21 -7.71 11.96
N THR A 277 5.35 -7.38 10.98
CA THR A 277 4.41 -6.27 11.09
C THR A 277 3.39 -6.48 12.21
N ILE A 278 2.83 -7.68 12.34
CA ILE A 278 1.87 -8.01 13.41
C ILE A 278 2.56 -7.92 14.78
N VAL A 279 3.72 -8.56 14.92
CA VAL A 279 4.51 -8.56 16.17
C VAL A 279 4.95 -7.14 16.53
N GLY A 280 5.43 -6.37 15.55
CA GLY A 280 5.84 -4.98 15.74
C GLY A 280 4.70 -4.09 16.21
N ASN A 281 3.52 -4.20 15.58
CA ASN A 281 2.33 -3.44 15.99
C ASN A 281 1.92 -3.77 17.44
N TYR A 282 2.02 -5.03 17.85
CA TYR A 282 1.71 -5.45 19.21
C TYR A 282 2.78 -4.99 20.22
N ALA A 283 4.05 -5.20 19.90
CA ALA A 283 5.18 -4.85 20.76
C ALA A 283 5.27 -3.34 21.03
N PHE A 284 5.03 -2.52 20.00
CA PHE A 284 5.13 -1.06 20.10
C PHE A 284 3.85 -0.36 20.56
N ARG A 285 2.74 -1.10 20.73
CA ARG A 285 1.47 -0.54 21.21
C ARG A 285 1.63 0.16 22.55
N LEU A 286 2.15 -0.54 23.56
CA LEU A 286 2.28 0.01 24.92
C LEU A 286 3.21 1.23 25.01
N PRO A 287 4.41 1.24 24.40
CA PRO A 287 5.24 2.45 24.34
C PRO A 287 4.54 3.63 23.64
N ALA A 288 3.82 3.37 22.54
CA ALA A 288 3.09 4.39 21.79
C ALA A 288 1.93 4.99 22.62
N ASP A 289 1.13 4.14 23.28
CA ASP A 289 0.02 4.56 24.14
C ASP A 289 0.52 5.40 25.34
N ARG A 290 1.76 5.18 25.79
CA ARG A 290 2.43 5.97 26.83
C ARG A 290 3.10 7.24 26.32
N GLY A 291 2.87 7.64 25.07
CA GLY A 291 3.45 8.82 24.45
C GLY A 291 4.94 8.73 24.12
N ARG A 292 5.56 7.53 24.23
CA ARG A 292 6.98 7.30 23.91
C ARG A 292 7.23 7.14 22.41
N ASN A 293 6.61 7.99 21.60
CA ASN A 293 6.68 7.89 20.14
C ASN A 293 8.11 8.05 19.60
N VAL A 294 8.93 8.88 20.26
CA VAL A 294 10.35 9.06 19.89
C VAL A 294 11.14 7.77 20.06
N PHE A 295 10.92 7.05 21.18
CA PHE A 295 11.54 5.75 21.40
C PHE A 295 11.14 4.72 20.33
N VAL A 296 9.85 4.64 20.03
CA VAL A 296 9.34 3.74 18.95
C VAL A 296 10.00 4.06 17.62
N MET A 297 10.12 5.35 17.26
CA MET A 297 10.81 5.77 16.05
C MET A 297 12.30 5.40 16.08
N GLN A 298 13.01 5.60 17.19
CA GLN A 298 14.43 5.25 17.30
C GLN A 298 14.67 3.76 17.10
N VAL A 299 13.87 2.90 17.75
CA VAL A 299 13.97 1.44 17.57
C VAL A 299 13.67 1.05 16.13
N GLY A 300 12.61 1.62 15.53
CA GLY A 300 12.25 1.35 14.14
C GLY A 300 13.36 1.74 13.16
N TYR A 301 13.96 2.92 13.31
CA TYR A 301 15.07 3.35 12.45
C TYR A 301 16.35 2.54 12.68
N PHE A 302 16.65 2.18 13.94
CA PHE A 302 17.79 1.32 14.23
C PHE A 302 17.64 -0.06 13.56
N SER A 303 16.45 -0.68 13.69
CA SER A 303 16.15 -1.95 13.03
C SER A 303 16.25 -1.84 11.50
N LEU A 304 15.76 -0.73 10.93
CA LEU A 304 15.81 -0.48 9.49
C LEU A 304 17.25 -0.33 8.98
N LEU A 305 18.14 0.30 9.74
CA LEU A 305 19.57 0.45 9.40
C LEU A 305 20.36 -0.85 9.64
N ALA A 306 19.96 -1.66 10.61
CA ALA A 306 20.62 -2.93 10.91
C ALA A 306 20.25 -4.03 9.89
N ALA A 307 19.07 -3.97 9.29
CA ALA A 307 18.61 -5.00 8.35
C ALA A 307 19.57 -5.24 7.16
N PRO A 308 20.11 -4.20 6.46
CA PRO A 308 21.06 -4.41 5.37
C PRO A 308 22.40 -5.00 5.82
N LEU A 309 22.75 -4.89 7.12
CA LEU A 309 23.99 -5.44 7.67
C LEU A 309 23.85 -6.91 8.07
N ALA A 310 22.60 -7.37 8.20
CA ALA A 310 22.28 -8.76 8.56
C ALA A 310 21.92 -9.62 7.34
N ALA A 311 21.68 -8.99 6.19
CA ALA A 311 21.37 -9.64 4.91
C ALA A 311 22.64 -9.91 4.09
#